data_3688eb6b8d1d94b39604ad172af84574
#
_entry.id   3688eb6b8d1d94b39604ad172af84574
#
_cell.length_a   1.000
_cell.length_b   1.000
_cell.length_c   1.000
_cell.angle_alpha   90.00
_cell.angle_beta   90.00
_cell.angle_gamma   90.00
#
_symmetry.space_group_name_H-M   'P 1'
#
loop_
_entity.id
_entity.type
_entity.pdbx_description
1 polymer ?
#
loop_
_entity_poly.entity_id
_entity_poly.type
_entity_poly.pdbx_seq_one_letter_code
_entity_poly.pdbx_strand_id
1 'polypeptide(L)'
;MAPAQVASGRCTPAWPKDALRISFGIIWLIDAVLKWLPGFRSGYMNAIRGEAQGQPGWLKPWFDFWINFQHPRVTLFAYLVAVVETLIALALIAGFARKVTYISAIVFSLLIWGTAEGFGGPYTSGASDIGTAIIYAVVFAALLALSYYAGPSRYSADYYIEKRISWWWKIAETRRPAPAQAPTGAPTLATMSATTATNGTATESRRAT
;
A
#
# COMPACT_ATOMS: atom_id res chain seq x y z
N MET A 1 13.41 -6.34 44.46
CA MET A 1 12.25 -6.30 43.56
C MET A 1 12.44 -5.11 42.61
N ALA A 2 12.83 -5.39 41.36
CA ALA A 2 12.98 -4.34 40.33
C ALA A 2 11.59 -4.01 39.76
N PRO A 3 11.25 -2.73 39.55
CA PRO A 3 9.97 -2.36 38.95
C PRO A 3 9.98 -2.78 37.46
N ALA A 4 8.96 -3.53 37.06
CA ALA A 4 8.72 -3.86 35.66
C ALA A 4 8.58 -2.57 34.84
N GLN A 5 9.51 -2.31 33.94
CA GLN A 5 9.40 -1.23 32.98
C GLN A 5 8.22 -1.56 32.05
N VAL A 6 7.14 -0.83 32.24
CA VAL A 6 6.03 -0.76 31.28
C VAL A 6 6.60 -0.16 29.99
N ALA A 7 6.84 -1.03 29.00
CA ALA A 7 7.19 -0.57 27.66
C ALA A 7 6.06 0.31 27.14
N SER A 8 6.25 1.63 27.21
CA SER A 8 5.37 2.60 26.56
C SER A 8 5.41 2.34 25.05
N GLY A 9 4.43 1.63 24.54
CA GLY A 9 4.24 1.42 23.12
C GLY A 9 4.13 2.79 22.44
N ARG A 10 5.22 3.26 21.86
CA ARG A 10 5.21 4.47 21.03
C ARG A 10 4.27 4.22 19.86
N CYS A 11 3.10 4.85 19.91
CA CYS A 11 2.24 4.94 18.71
C CYS A 11 3.04 5.69 17.66
N THR A 12 3.62 4.98 16.71
CA THR A 12 4.25 5.59 15.54
C THR A 12 3.18 6.37 14.79
N PRO A 13 3.37 7.67 14.54
CA PRO A 13 2.38 8.46 13.83
C PRO A 13 2.17 7.87 12.43
N ALA A 14 0.91 7.61 12.05
CA ALA A 14 0.57 7.00 10.76
C ALA A 14 0.70 7.96 9.56
N TRP A 15 0.83 9.27 9.82
CA TRP A 15 0.86 10.30 8.78
C TRP A 15 2.01 10.17 7.75
N PRO A 16 3.25 9.70 8.09
CA PRO A 16 4.32 9.62 7.10
C PRO A 16 4.01 8.60 5.98
N LYS A 17 3.36 7.49 6.33
CA LYS A 17 2.90 6.50 5.36
C LYS A 17 1.88 7.09 4.38
N ASP A 18 0.92 7.86 4.92
CA ASP A 18 -0.11 8.48 4.08
C ASP A 18 0.46 9.61 3.23
N ALA A 19 1.37 10.41 3.77
CA ALA A 19 2.07 11.44 3.01
C ALA A 19 2.84 10.82 1.83
N LEU A 20 3.61 9.74 2.08
CA LEU A 20 4.33 9.03 1.02
C LEU A 20 3.36 8.49 -0.04
N ARG A 21 2.26 7.86 0.38
CA ARG A 21 1.24 7.31 -0.52
C ARG A 21 0.61 8.39 -1.40
N ILE A 22 0.20 9.51 -0.79
CA ILE A 22 -0.46 10.61 -1.50
C ILE A 22 0.53 11.29 -2.45
N SER A 23 1.74 11.62 -1.98
CA SER A 23 2.77 12.24 -2.83
C SER A 23 3.11 11.36 -4.03
N PHE A 24 3.29 10.06 -3.81
CA PHE A 24 3.56 9.11 -4.88
C PHE A 24 2.35 8.97 -5.83
N GLY A 25 1.12 8.99 -5.28
CA GLY A 25 -0.11 9.00 -6.07
C GLY A 25 -0.25 10.24 -6.96
N ILE A 26 0.20 11.41 -6.49
CA ILE A 26 0.21 12.65 -7.29
C ILE A 26 1.23 12.53 -8.44
N ILE A 27 2.45 12.04 -8.16
CA ILE A 27 3.46 11.80 -9.22
C ILE A 27 2.91 10.84 -10.26
N TRP A 28 2.30 9.75 -9.82
CA TRP A 28 1.68 8.75 -10.71
C TRP A 28 0.52 9.32 -11.52
N LEU A 29 -0.27 10.25 -10.94
CA LEU A 29 -1.36 10.93 -11.65
C LEU A 29 -0.82 11.82 -12.77
N ILE A 30 0.27 12.54 -12.53
CA ILE A 30 0.92 13.36 -13.56
C ILE A 30 1.35 12.47 -14.74
N ASP A 31 2.00 11.34 -14.45
CA ASP A 31 2.40 10.39 -15.48
C ASP A 31 1.19 9.81 -16.23
N ALA A 32 0.14 9.41 -15.50
CA ALA A 32 -1.10 8.93 -16.10
C ALA A 32 -1.75 9.96 -17.06
N VAL A 33 -1.74 11.24 -16.70
CA VAL A 33 -2.26 12.33 -17.58
C VAL A 33 -1.48 12.38 -18.89
N LEU A 34 -0.16 12.20 -18.85
CA LEU A 34 0.69 12.19 -20.05
C LEU A 34 0.33 11.04 -21.00
N LYS A 35 -0.15 9.89 -20.48
CA LYS A 35 -0.59 8.74 -21.29
C LYS A 35 -1.88 9.02 -22.09
N TRP A 36 -2.65 10.04 -21.71
CA TRP A 36 -3.83 10.47 -22.48
C TRP A 36 -3.49 11.36 -23.69
N LEU A 37 -2.26 11.85 -23.77
CA LEU A 37 -1.84 12.69 -24.88
C LEU A 37 -1.70 11.88 -26.18
N PRO A 38 -1.98 12.50 -27.35
CA PRO A 38 -1.88 11.83 -28.66
C PRO A 38 -0.49 11.23 -28.93
N GLY A 39 0.57 11.90 -28.47
CA GLY A 39 1.97 11.47 -28.64
C GLY A 39 2.26 10.10 -28.02
N PHE A 40 1.68 9.82 -26.84
CA PHE A 40 1.83 8.51 -26.22
C PHE A 40 1.23 7.39 -27.09
N ARG A 41 0.01 7.60 -27.59
CA ARG A 41 -0.69 6.60 -28.42
C ARG A 41 0.03 6.32 -29.74
N SER A 42 0.49 7.38 -30.39
CA SER A 42 1.22 7.23 -31.68
C SER A 42 2.61 6.62 -31.49
N GLY A 43 3.26 6.88 -30.36
CA GLY A 43 4.58 6.35 -30.03
C GLY A 43 4.58 4.98 -29.32
N TYR A 44 3.44 4.51 -28.84
CA TYR A 44 3.33 3.34 -27.95
C TYR A 44 4.08 2.09 -28.47
N MET A 45 3.78 1.66 -29.68
CA MET A 45 4.41 0.46 -30.26
C MET A 45 5.88 0.71 -30.64
N ASN A 46 6.24 1.93 -31.00
CA ASN A 46 7.61 2.29 -31.33
C ASN A 46 8.51 2.24 -30.09
N ALA A 47 7.98 2.63 -28.91
CA ALA A 47 8.70 2.48 -27.67
C ALA A 47 9.06 1.02 -27.40
N ILE A 48 8.08 0.10 -27.42
CA ILE A 48 8.31 -1.33 -27.16
C ILE A 48 9.28 -1.93 -28.20
N ARG A 49 9.15 -1.57 -29.48
CA ARG A 49 10.07 -2.03 -30.52
C ARG A 49 11.48 -1.46 -30.36
N GLY A 50 11.58 -0.22 -29.91
CA GLY A 50 12.87 0.42 -29.63
C GLY A 50 13.64 -0.35 -28.55
N GLU A 51 12.95 -0.68 -27.46
CA GLU A 51 13.52 -1.44 -26.35
C GLU A 51 13.87 -2.90 -26.69
N ALA A 52 13.22 -3.48 -27.69
CA ALA A 52 13.56 -4.80 -28.21
C ALA A 52 14.88 -4.81 -28.98
N GLN A 53 15.33 -3.65 -29.48
CA GLN A 53 16.57 -3.56 -30.27
C GLN A 53 17.79 -3.62 -29.36
N GLY A 54 18.81 -4.35 -29.81
CA GLY A 54 20.05 -4.52 -29.05
C GLY A 54 19.98 -5.47 -27.86
N GLN A 55 18.81 -6.05 -27.59
CA GLN A 55 18.65 -7.02 -26.50
C GLN A 55 19.36 -8.36 -26.81
N PRO A 56 19.81 -9.09 -25.78
CA PRO A 56 20.41 -10.40 -25.96
C PRO A 56 19.46 -11.37 -26.66
N GLY A 57 20.00 -12.27 -27.51
CA GLY A 57 19.20 -13.18 -28.32
C GLY A 57 18.23 -14.09 -27.53
N TRP A 58 18.58 -14.46 -26.31
CA TRP A 58 17.72 -15.26 -25.43
C TRP A 58 16.46 -14.50 -24.95
N LEU A 59 16.48 -13.16 -24.95
CA LEU A 59 15.36 -12.31 -24.54
C LEU A 59 14.43 -11.96 -25.71
N LYS A 60 14.87 -12.18 -26.95
CA LYS A 60 14.10 -11.89 -28.14
C LYS A 60 12.70 -12.53 -28.17
N PRO A 61 12.49 -13.82 -27.78
CA PRO A 61 11.16 -14.41 -27.75
C PRO A 61 10.16 -13.68 -26.85
N TRP A 62 10.63 -13.06 -25.76
CA TRP A 62 9.80 -12.24 -24.86
C TRP A 62 9.26 -11.01 -25.59
N PHE A 63 10.12 -10.25 -26.26
CA PHE A 63 9.69 -9.07 -27.01
C PHE A 63 8.84 -9.42 -28.22
N ASP A 64 9.19 -10.45 -28.96
CA ASP A 64 8.41 -10.94 -30.11
C ASP A 64 6.99 -11.31 -29.67
N PHE A 65 6.83 -12.00 -28.53
CA PHE A 65 5.52 -12.31 -27.95
C PHE A 65 4.71 -11.04 -27.68
N TRP A 66 5.27 -10.08 -26.92
CA TRP A 66 4.56 -8.87 -26.52
C TRP A 66 4.23 -7.96 -27.71
N ILE A 67 5.15 -7.82 -28.65
CA ILE A 67 4.94 -7.04 -29.88
C ILE A 67 3.81 -7.67 -30.69
N ASN A 68 3.87 -8.97 -30.96
CA ASN A 68 2.86 -9.66 -31.77
C ASN A 68 1.48 -9.69 -31.08
N PHE A 69 1.44 -9.80 -29.77
CA PHE A 69 0.21 -9.79 -29.00
C PHE A 69 -0.48 -8.43 -29.01
N GLN A 70 0.30 -7.36 -28.91
CA GLN A 70 -0.25 -5.99 -28.82
C GLN A 70 -0.44 -5.31 -30.16
N HIS A 71 0.39 -5.63 -31.15
CA HIS A 71 0.40 -4.96 -32.46
C HIS A 71 -0.98 -4.91 -33.17
N PRO A 72 -1.80 -5.97 -33.20
CA PRO A 72 -3.11 -5.91 -33.84
C PRO A 72 -4.11 -4.96 -33.14
N ARG A 73 -3.83 -4.58 -31.89
CA ARG A 73 -4.73 -3.78 -31.03
C ARG A 73 -4.01 -2.67 -30.30
N VAL A 74 -3.05 -2.01 -30.95
CA VAL A 74 -2.19 -0.96 -30.36
C VAL A 74 -3.00 0.10 -29.62
N THR A 75 -4.03 0.62 -30.26
CA THR A 75 -4.88 1.66 -29.69
C THR A 75 -5.57 1.18 -28.39
N LEU A 76 -6.06 -0.05 -28.36
CA LEU A 76 -6.67 -0.65 -27.16
C LEU A 76 -5.66 -0.73 -26.03
N PHE A 77 -4.45 -1.22 -26.28
CA PHE A 77 -3.42 -1.35 -25.24
C PHE A 77 -2.93 0.00 -24.75
N ALA A 78 -2.76 0.99 -25.62
CA ALA A 78 -2.41 2.35 -25.22
C ALA A 78 -3.47 2.97 -24.29
N TYR A 79 -4.75 2.83 -24.60
CA TYR A 79 -5.81 3.27 -23.69
C TYR A 79 -5.90 2.45 -22.42
N LEU A 80 -5.68 1.13 -22.49
CA LEU A 80 -5.68 0.27 -21.30
C LEU A 80 -4.60 0.72 -20.30
N VAL A 81 -3.40 1.03 -20.79
CA VAL A 81 -2.32 1.58 -19.95
C VAL A 81 -2.76 2.89 -19.31
N ALA A 82 -3.28 3.86 -20.10
CA ALA A 82 -3.72 5.15 -19.57
C ALA A 82 -4.82 5.00 -18.50
N VAL A 83 -5.79 4.11 -18.72
CA VAL A 83 -6.88 3.84 -17.77
C VAL A 83 -6.33 3.19 -16.49
N VAL A 84 -5.51 2.15 -16.62
CA VAL A 84 -4.95 1.44 -15.45
C VAL A 84 -4.09 2.38 -14.59
N GLU A 85 -3.22 3.18 -15.21
CA GLU A 85 -2.41 4.17 -14.48
C GLU A 85 -3.29 5.22 -13.78
N THR A 86 -4.33 5.71 -14.44
CA THR A 86 -5.27 6.65 -13.83
C THR A 86 -5.97 6.04 -12.62
N LEU A 87 -6.46 4.80 -12.74
CA LEU A 87 -7.12 4.10 -11.64
C LEU A 87 -6.17 3.86 -10.46
N ILE A 88 -4.94 3.44 -10.72
CA ILE A 88 -3.91 3.27 -9.69
C ILE A 88 -3.64 4.62 -8.99
N ALA A 89 -3.44 5.70 -9.74
CA ALA A 89 -3.18 7.02 -9.20
C ALA A 89 -4.31 7.51 -8.29
N LEU A 90 -5.55 7.41 -8.74
CA LEU A 90 -6.74 7.81 -7.97
C LEU A 90 -6.92 6.94 -6.72
N ALA A 91 -6.71 5.62 -6.84
CA ALA A 91 -6.79 4.69 -5.72
C ALA A 91 -5.69 4.98 -4.67
N LEU A 92 -4.47 5.34 -5.11
CA LEU A 92 -3.38 5.77 -4.23
C LEU A 92 -3.77 7.04 -3.47
N ILE A 93 -4.21 8.07 -4.15
CA ILE A 93 -4.58 9.36 -3.53
C ILE A 93 -5.70 9.14 -2.53
N ALA A 94 -6.77 8.46 -2.93
CA ALA A 94 -7.92 8.18 -2.07
C ALA A 94 -7.61 7.18 -0.94
N GLY A 95 -6.61 6.32 -1.10
CA GLY A 95 -6.36 5.19 -0.20
C GLY A 95 -7.48 4.15 -0.29
N PHE A 96 -7.84 3.78 -1.52
CA PHE A 96 -8.91 2.84 -1.83
C PHE A 96 -8.35 1.47 -2.17
N ALA A 97 -8.91 0.40 -1.57
CA ALA A 97 -8.51 -1.00 -1.76
C ALA A 97 -6.98 -1.19 -1.73
N ARG A 98 -6.30 -0.58 -0.77
CA ARG A 98 -4.84 -0.35 -0.72
C ARG A 98 -4.02 -1.60 -1.01
N LYS A 99 -4.36 -2.74 -0.42
CA LYS A 99 -3.65 -4.00 -0.66
C LYS A 99 -3.71 -4.42 -2.13
N VAL A 100 -4.92 -4.41 -2.72
CA VAL A 100 -5.11 -4.79 -4.13
C VAL A 100 -4.43 -3.77 -5.03
N THR A 101 -4.57 -2.46 -4.74
CA THR A 101 -3.94 -1.38 -5.49
C THR A 101 -2.41 -1.54 -5.53
N TYR A 102 -1.76 -1.78 -4.38
CA TYR A 102 -0.30 -1.94 -4.35
C TYR A 102 0.16 -3.20 -5.10
N ILE A 103 -0.53 -4.33 -4.92
CA ILE A 103 -0.18 -5.57 -5.63
C ILE A 103 -0.36 -5.39 -7.14
N SER A 104 -1.49 -4.82 -7.59
CA SER A 104 -1.73 -4.56 -9.01
C SER A 104 -0.71 -3.58 -9.58
N ALA A 105 -0.34 -2.54 -8.84
CA ALA A 105 0.65 -1.58 -9.25
C ALA A 105 2.07 -2.18 -9.36
N ILE A 106 2.44 -3.10 -8.44
CA ILE A 106 3.71 -3.85 -8.54
C ILE A 106 3.72 -4.66 -9.84
N VAL A 107 2.67 -5.46 -10.07
CA VAL A 107 2.58 -6.30 -11.29
C VAL A 107 2.60 -5.44 -12.54
N PHE A 108 1.85 -4.35 -12.55
CA PHE A 108 1.79 -3.44 -13.69
C PHE A 108 3.14 -2.75 -13.95
N SER A 109 3.82 -2.27 -12.90
CA SER A 109 5.16 -1.68 -13.03
C SER A 109 6.19 -2.68 -13.55
N LEU A 110 6.14 -3.94 -13.10
CA LEU A 110 7.03 -4.99 -13.61
C LEU A 110 6.74 -5.32 -15.08
N LEU A 111 5.48 -5.26 -15.50
CA LEU A 111 5.12 -5.42 -16.92
C LEU A 111 5.67 -4.27 -17.78
N ILE A 112 5.56 -3.02 -17.32
CA ILE A 112 6.15 -1.87 -18.01
C ILE A 112 7.67 -2.04 -18.09
N TRP A 113 8.30 -2.37 -16.97
CA TRP A 113 9.74 -2.59 -16.90
C TRP A 113 10.22 -3.67 -17.90
N GLY A 114 9.50 -4.80 -17.97
CA GLY A 114 9.84 -5.90 -18.87
C GLY A 114 9.48 -5.68 -20.34
N THR A 115 8.68 -4.65 -20.68
CA THR A 115 8.22 -4.40 -22.05
C THR A 115 8.70 -3.06 -22.58
N ALA A 116 8.15 -1.96 -22.04
CA ALA A 116 8.39 -0.61 -22.54
C ALA A 116 9.72 0.00 -22.06
N GLU A 117 10.36 -0.58 -21.05
CA GLU A 117 11.69 -0.18 -20.55
C GLU A 117 12.76 -1.26 -20.75
N GLY A 118 12.45 -2.33 -21.51
CA GLY A 118 13.44 -3.33 -21.92
C GLY A 118 14.23 -3.99 -20.79
N PHE A 119 13.64 -4.12 -19.59
CA PHE A 119 14.31 -4.47 -18.33
C PHE A 119 15.42 -3.49 -17.89
N GLY A 120 15.39 -2.23 -18.41
CA GLY A 120 16.47 -1.26 -18.22
C GLY A 120 17.73 -1.55 -19.04
N GLY A 121 17.67 -2.52 -19.96
CA GLY A 121 18.80 -2.93 -20.81
C GLY A 121 18.75 -2.30 -22.21
N PRO A 122 19.69 -2.70 -23.09
CA PRO A 122 20.77 -3.65 -22.81
C PRO A 122 21.84 -3.06 -21.89
N TYR A 123 22.35 -3.86 -20.94
CA TYR A 123 23.41 -3.44 -20.00
C TYR A 123 24.79 -3.47 -20.68
N THR A 124 25.03 -2.48 -21.52
CA THR A 124 26.28 -2.27 -22.27
C THR A 124 26.94 -0.99 -21.81
N SER A 125 28.09 -0.64 -22.41
CA SER A 125 28.84 0.60 -22.06
C SER A 125 28.04 1.91 -22.24
N GLY A 126 26.88 1.88 -22.92
CA GLY A 126 25.99 3.03 -23.10
C GLY A 126 24.77 3.03 -22.18
N ALA A 127 24.60 2.01 -21.33
CA ALA A 127 23.48 1.95 -20.38
C ALA A 127 23.60 3.06 -19.33
N SER A 128 22.51 3.80 -19.08
CA SER A 128 22.49 4.95 -18.17
C SER A 128 21.69 4.68 -16.89
N ASP A 129 20.71 3.79 -16.92
CA ASP A 129 19.86 3.48 -15.76
C ASP A 129 19.26 2.07 -15.83
N ILE A 130 18.56 1.66 -14.77
CA ILE A 130 17.89 0.34 -14.66
C ILE A 130 16.43 0.40 -15.10
N GLY A 131 15.94 1.56 -15.51
CA GLY A 131 14.52 1.81 -15.77
C GLY A 131 13.77 2.36 -14.54
N THR A 132 12.76 3.15 -14.80
CA THR A 132 11.97 3.84 -13.75
C THR A 132 10.92 2.92 -13.12
N ALA A 133 10.31 2.05 -13.91
CA ALA A 133 9.20 1.22 -13.45
C ALA A 133 9.61 0.18 -12.40
N ILE A 134 10.85 -0.30 -12.39
CA ILE A 134 11.35 -1.18 -11.31
C ILE A 134 11.44 -0.43 -9.99
N ILE A 135 11.82 0.86 -10.01
CA ILE A 135 11.84 1.71 -8.82
C ILE A 135 10.43 1.88 -8.29
N TYR A 136 9.45 2.09 -9.18
CA TYR A 136 8.03 2.15 -8.79
C TYR A 136 7.55 0.86 -8.14
N ALA A 137 7.91 -0.29 -8.69
CA ALA A 137 7.57 -1.59 -8.09
C ALA A 137 8.12 -1.71 -6.65
N VAL A 138 9.36 -1.26 -6.41
CA VAL A 138 9.96 -1.24 -5.07
C VAL A 138 9.23 -0.29 -4.13
N VAL A 139 8.84 0.91 -4.58
CA VAL A 139 8.06 1.86 -3.76
C VAL A 139 6.69 1.28 -3.39
N PHE A 140 5.99 0.62 -4.33
CA PHE A 140 4.73 -0.05 -4.03
C PHE A 140 4.90 -1.22 -3.06
N ALA A 141 5.97 -2.00 -3.18
CA ALA A 141 6.30 -3.06 -2.23
C ALA A 141 6.58 -2.49 -0.83
N ALA A 142 7.29 -1.37 -0.74
CA ALA A 142 7.53 -0.67 0.52
C ALA A 142 6.22 -0.14 1.14
N LEU A 143 5.32 0.45 0.34
CA LEU A 143 3.99 0.89 0.80
C LEU A 143 3.14 -0.28 1.29
N LEU A 144 3.20 -1.43 0.61
CA LEU A 144 2.53 -2.66 1.04
C LEU A 144 3.08 -3.15 2.38
N ALA A 145 4.40 -3.19 2.55
CA ALA A 145 5.06 -3.57 3.79
C ALA A 145 4.74 -2.59 4.93
N LEU A 146 4.79 -1.28 4.69
CA LEU A 146 4.41 -0.27 5.68
C LEU A 146 2.95 -0.40 6.11
N SER A 147 2.06 -0.81 5.19
CA SER A 147 0.65 -1.05 5.51
C SER A 147 0.46 -2.24 6.45
N TYR A 148 1.35 -3.23 6.41
CA TYR A 148 1.33 -4.36 7.33
C TYR A 148 1.64 -3.94 8.78
N TYR A 149 2.60 -3.02 8.97
CA TYR A 149 3.06 -2.61 10.30
C TYR A 149 2.23 -1.47 10.89
N ALA A 150 1.80 -0.50 10.08
CA ALA A 150 1.17 0.73 10.56
C ALA A 150 -0.38 0.69 10.62
N GLY A 151 -1.00 -0.40 10.11
CA GLY A 151 -2.46 -0.58 10.15
C GLY A 151 -3.28 0.46 9.36
N PRO A 152 -4.62 0.49 9.56
CA PRO A 152 -5.51 1.42 8.86
C PRO A 152 -5.28 2.87 9.27
N SER A 153 -5.43 3.80 8.33
CA SER A 153 -5.26 5.23 8.54
C SER A 153 -6.55 5.99 8.32
N ARG A 154 -6.79 7.03 9.12
CA ARG A 154 -7.94 7.94 8.98
C ARG A 154 -7.94 8.71 7.64
N TYR A 155 -6.78 8.84 7.00
CA TYR A 155 -6.61 9.51 5.71
C TYR A 155 -6.80 8.59 4.51
N SER A 156 -7.58 7.52 4.66
CA SER A 156 -7.83 6.51 3.64
C SER A 156 -9.33 6.27 3.51
N ALA A 157 -9.81 6.14 2.28
CA ALA A 157 -11.20 5.77 2.01
C ALA A 157 -11.53 4.40 2.62
N ASP A 158 -10.58 3.47 2.62
CA ASP A 158 -10.74 2.14 3.23
C ASP A 158 -11.17 2.22 4.70
N TYR A 159 -10.63 3.17 5.48
CA TYR A 159 -10.99 3.34 6.88
C TYR A 159 -12.49 3.59 7.09
N TYR A 160 -13.13 4.32 6.19
CA TYR A 160 -14.56 4.62 6.26
C TYR A 160 -15.41 3.48 5.72
N ILE A 161 -14.92 2.79 4.68
CA ILE A 161 -15.62 1.66 4.06
C ILE A 161 -15.63 0.44 5.00
N GLU A 162 -14.52 0.14 5.68
CA GLU A 162 -14.40 -0.96 6.63
C GLU A 162 -15.38 -0.85 7.81
N LYS A 163 -15.76 0.37 8.20
CA LYS A 163 -16.79 0.59 9.23
C LYS A 163 -18.18 0.16 8.78
N ARG A 164 -18.44 0.09 7.48
CA ARG A 164 -19.73 -0.28 6.91
C ARG A 164 -19.75 -1.69 6.33
N ILE A 165 -18.61 -2.16 5.83
CA ILE A 165 -18.48 -3.42 5.11
C ILE A 165 -17.44 -4.29 5.81
N SER A 166 -17.89 -5.27 6.58
CA SER A 166 -17.03 -6.09 7.44
C SER A 166 -16.00 -6.96 6.72
N TRP A 167 -16.22 -7.30 5.44
CA TRP A 167 -15.27 -8.10 4.66
C TRP A 167 -14.23 -7.26 3.89
N TRP A 168 -14.43 -5.92 3.83
CA TRP A 168 -13.57 -5.00 3.06
C TRP A 168 -12.08 -5.07 3.44
N TRP A 169 -11.78 -5.34 4.70
CA TRP A 169 -10.40 -5.51 5.17
C TRP A 169 -9.59 -6.51 4.36
N LYS A 170 -10.23 -7.52 3.73
CA LYS A 170 -9.53 -8.53 2.92
C LYS A 170 -8.82 -7.93 1.70
N ILE A 171 -9.36 -6.86 1.14
CA ILE A 171 -8.82 -6.16 -0.04
C ILE A 171 -8.09 -4.86 0.32
N ALA A 172 -8.39 -4.30 1.48
CA ALA A 172 -7.78 -3.06 1.95
C ALA A 172 -6.54 -3.29 2.81
N GLU A 173 -6.56 -4.31 3.68
CA GLU A 173 -5.54 -4.51 4.69
C GLU A 173 -4.72 -5.80 4.46
N THR A 174 -3.44 -5.73 4.84
CA THR A 174 -2.54 -6.90 4.80
C THR A 174 -2.70 -7.78 6.03
N ARG A 175 -3.27 -7.23 7.12
CA ARG A 175 -3.53 -7.94 8.38
C ARG A 175 -4.94 -7.59 8.88
N ARG A 176 -5.62 -8.57 9.48
CA ARG A 176 -6.93 -8.34 10.11
C ARG A 176 -6.78 -7.29 11.21
N PRO A 177 -7.61 -6.24 11.25
CA PRO A 177 -7.62 -5.28 12.35
C PRO A 177 -7.86 -6.02 13.66
N ALA A 178 -7.08 -5.72 14.71
CA ALA A 178 -7.35 -6.26 16.03
C ALA A 178 -8.74 -5.78 16.47
N PRO A 179 -9.55 -6.65 17.12
CA PRO A 179 -10.79 -6.20 17.71
C PRO A 179 -10.49 -5.03 18.66
N ALA A 180 -11.32 -3.99 18.60
CA ALA A 180 -11.19 -2.85 19.51
C ALA A 180 -11.15 -3.42 20.93
N GLN A 181 -10.04 -3.22 21.64
CA GLN A 181 -9.96 -3.61 23.05
C GLN A 181 -11.07 -2.84 23.77
N ALA A 182 -11.97 -3.54 24.43
CA ALA A 182 -12.91 -2.93 25.34
C ALA A 182 -12.10 -2.07 26.33
N PRO A 183 -12.58 -0.86 26.68
CA PRO A 183 -11.87 0.02 27.59
C PRO A 183 -11.56 -0.76 28.86
N THR A 184 -10.28 -1.06 29.06
CA THR A 184 -9.76 -1.73 30.26
C THR A 184 -9.83 -0.70 31.37
N GLY A 185 -10.98 -0.60 32.05
CA GLY A 185 -11.15 0.41 33.08
C GLY A 185 -12.59 0.58 33.62
N ALA A 186 -13.54 -0.25 33.22
CA ALA A 186 -14.76 -0.34 33.99
C ALA A 186 -14.43 -1.14 35.27
N PRO A 187 -14.44 -0.54 36.49
CA PRO A 187 -14.28 -1.32 37.70
C PRO A 187 -15.45 -2.30 37.77
N THR A 188 -15.10 -3.59 37.74
CA THR A 188 -16.09 -4.66 37.88
C THR A 188 -16.79 -4.42 39.20
N LEU A 189 -18.12 -4.36 39.21
CA LEU A 189 -18.97 -4.17 40.41
C LEU A 189 -18.63 -5.12 41.58
N ALA A 190 -17.90 -6.21 41.31
CA ALA A 190 -17.37 -7.13 42.31
C ALA A 190 -16.28 -6.49 43.23
N THR A 191 -15.56 -5.46 42.80
CA THR A 191 -14.51 -4.83 43.62
C THR A 191 -15.07 -3.79 44.54
N MET A 192 -16.27 -3.24 44.28
CA MET A 192 -16.93 -2.27 45.18
C MET A 192 -17.60 -2.92 46.39
N SER A 193 -18.01 -4.20 46.30
CA SER A 193 -18.60 -4.90 47.46
C SER A 193 -17.59 -5.36 48.52
N ALA A 194 -16.31 -5.48 48.17
CA ALA A 194 -15.29 -5.93 49.14
C ALA A 194 -14.73 -4.80 50.00
N THR A 195 -14.83 -3.55 49.54
CA THR A 195 -14.29 -2.38 50.30
C THR A 195 -15.26 -1.88 51.37
N THR A 196 -16.54 -2.20 51.25
CA THR A 196 -17.56 -1.75 52.28
C THR A 196 -17.63 -2.73 53.47
N ALA A 197 -17.11 -3.94 53.36
CA ALA A 197 -17.17 -4.96 54.41
C ALA A 197 -16.04 -4.86 55.47
N THR A 198 -14.93 -4.13 55.18
CA THR A 198 -13.75 -4.10 56.04
C THR A 198 -13.70 -2.87 56.96
N ASN A 199 -14.57 -1.88 56.81
CA ASN A 199 -14.61 -0.67 57.65
C ASN A 199 -15.67 -0.69 58.78
N GLY A 200 -16.33 -1.83 59.01
CA GLY A 200 -17.43 -1.96 60.00
C GLY A 200 -17.07 -2.58 61.36
N THR A 201 -15.81 -3.04 61.57
CA THR A 201 -15.49 -3.82 62.80
C THR A 201 -14.34 -3.28 63.66
N ALA A 202 -14.02 -2.00 63.56
CA ALA A 202 -12.92 -1.41 64.36
C ALA A 202 -13.32 -0.32 65.38
N THR A 203 -14.58 -0.24 65.81
CA THR A 203 -14.98 0.83 66.76
C THR A 203 -15.85 0.31 67.93
N GLU A 204 -15.66 -0.92 68.36
CA GLU A 204 -16.38 -1.37 69.60
C GLU A 204 -15.50 -2.26 70.49
N SER A 205 -14.42 -1.66 71.01
CA SER A 205 -13.70 -2.26 72.14
C SER A 205 -12.83 -1.22 72.89
N ARG A 206 -13.42 -0.19 73.43
CA ARG A 206 -12.81 0.65 74.48
C ARG A 206 -13.89 1.41 75.27
N ARG A 207 -14.68 0.65 76.07
CA ARG A 207 -15.36 1.18 77.25
C ARG A 207 -15.83 0.03 78.13
N ALA A 208 -14.92 -0.45 79.00
CA ALA A 208 -15.25 -1.06 80.31
C ALA A 208 -13.95 -1.43 81.01
N THR A 209 -13.44 -0.61 81.79
CA THR A 209 -12.96 -0.64 83.24
C THR A 209 -12.27 0.65 83.56
#